data_ec15d51db5ced3e67647365d290176e2
#
_entry.id   ec15d51db5ced3e67647365d290176e2
#
_cell.length_a   1.000
_cell.length_b   1.000
_cell.length_c   1.000
_cell.angle_alpha   90.00
_cell.angle_beta   90.00
_cell.angle_gamma   90.00
#
_symmetry.space_group_name_H-M   'P 1'
#
loop_
_entity.id
_entity.type
_entity.pdbx_description
1 polymer ?
#
loop_
_entity_poly.entity_id
_entity_poly.type
_entity_poly.pdbx_seq_one_letter_code
_entity_poly.pdbx_strand_id
1 'polypeptide(L)'
;LSQRLMVSHKVWSEYSIKLFGQFIEEQGWGGVADPTGIDPAKYFFIDDMYLRMLFEYGIIVFAVVLILLIFIGHKAIGAKQYVLFAAIVMIGVHSFMEHHLLEMAYDPFLLVLLAGIDTADKEKSGRKI
;
A
#
# COMPACT_ATOMS: atom_id res chain seq x y z
N LEU A 1 1.77 18.51 6.31
CA LEU A 1 0.49 17.88 6.71
C LEU A 1 -0.72 18.55 6.04
N SER A 2 -0.77 19.88 5.98
CA SER A 2 -1.89 20.61 5.37
C SER A 2 -2.06 20.34 3.87
N GLN A 3 -0.99 20.25 3.10
CA GLN A 3 -1.05 19.95 1.66
C GLN A 3 -1.62 18.54 1.39
N ARG A 4 -1.21 17.52 2.15
CA ARG A 4 -1.73 16.15 2.02
C ARG A 4 -3.23 16.09 2.30
N LEU A 5 -3.70 16.78 3.34
CA LEU A 5 -5.12 16.88 3.64
C LEU A 5 -5.91 17.60 2.53
N MET A 6 -5.34 18.65 1.92
CA MET A 6 -5.95 19.34 0.81
C MET A 6 -6.06 18.44 -0.43
N VAL A 7 -5.00 17.70 -0.77
CA VAL A 7 -5.00 16.73 -1.89
C VAL A 7 -6.02 15.63 -1.63
N SER A 8 -6.04 15.04 -0.44
CA SER A 8 -7.04 14.02 -0.08
C SER A 8 -8.47 14.54 -0.22
N HIS A 9 -8.74 15.73 0.29
CA HIS A 9 -10.06 16.35 0.15
C HIS A 9 -10.42 16.62 -1.32
N LYS A 10 -9.47 17.06 -2.12
CA LYS A 10 -9.66 17.30 -3.55
C LYS A 10 -9.98 15.99 -4.29
N VAL A 11 -9.25 14.91 -4.02
CA VAL A 11 -9.53 13.58 -4.59
C VAL A 11 -10.97 13.15 -4.29
N TRP A 12 -11.42 13.28 -3.04
CA TRP A 12 -12.78 12.93 -2.64
C TRP A 12 -13.86 13.81 -3.27
N SER A 13 -13.55 15.06 -3.60
CA SER A 13 -14.51 15.99 -4.20
C SER A 13 -14.61 15.88 -5.72
N GLU A 14 -13.50 15.55 -6.38
CA GLU A 14 -13.41 15.56 -7.85
C GLU A 14 -13.58 14.17 -8.48
N TYR A 15 -13.23 13.11 -7.75
CA TYR A 15 -13.24 11.74 -8.27
C TYR A 15 -14.24 10.85 -7.53
N SER A 16 -14.94 10.01 -8.29
CA SER A 16 -15.81 8.97 -7.73
C SER A 16 -15.09 7.63 -7.65
N ILE A 17 -15.40 6.84 -6.60
CA ILE A 17 -14.86 5.49 -6.46
C ILE A 17 -15.42 4.61 -7.57
N LYS A 18 -14.54 3.92 -8.31
CA LYS A 18 -14.90 2.97 -9.37
C LYS A 18 -14.46 1.55 -9.02
N LEU A 19 -15.15 0.57 -9.59
CA LEU A 19 -14.83 -0.85 -9.34
C LEU A 19 -13.44 -1.25 -9.84
N PHE A 20 -13.09 -0.80 -11.05
CA PHE A 20 -11.82 -1.15 -11.73
C PHE A 20 -10.82 0.01 -11.80
N GLY A 21 -11.08 1.07 -11.00
CA GLY A 21 -10.23 2.26 -11.00
C GLY A 21 -10.49 3.21 -12.14
N GLN A 22 -9.66 4.26 -12.19
CA GLN A 22 -9.72 5.30 -13.21
C GLN A 22 -8.35 5.97 -13.34
N PHE A 23 -8.10 6.54 -14.51
CA PHE A 23 -6.91 7.35 -14.70
C PHE A 23 -7.06 8.67 -13.94
N ILE A 24 -6.06 8.99 -13.14
CA ILE A 24 -5.94 10.24 -12.41
C ILE A 24 -4.70 10.96 -12.93
N GLU A 25 -4.90 12.16 -13.46
CA GLU A 25 -3.78 12.96 -13.94
C GLU A 25 -3.07 13.62 -12.74
N GLU A 26 -1.89 13.13 -12.43
CA GLU A 26 -1.05 13.69 -11.37
C GLU A 26 -0.11 14.75 -11.94
N GLN A 27 0.07 15.85 -11.21
CA GLN A 27 0.98 16.94 -11.57
C GLN A 27 1.92 17.23 -10.41
N GLY A 28 3.20 16.98 -10.63
CA GLY A 28 4.27 17.21 -9.67
C GLY A 28 4.97 15.93 -9.21
N TRP A 29 6.13 16.12 -8.58
CA TRP A 29 6.97 15.04 -8.04
C TRP A 29 7.07 15.20 -6.53
N GLY A 30 6.32 14.43 -5.76
CA GLY A 30 6.51 14.12 -4.35
C GLY A 30 7.19 15.17 -3.45
N GLY A 31 6.83 16.44 -3.53
CA GLY A 31 7.32 17.48 -2.63
C GLY A 31 8.60 18.21 -3.06
N VAL A 32 9.19 17.90 -4.19
CA VAL A 32 10.25 18.71 -4.78
C VAL A 32 9.58 19.82 -5.59
N ALA A 33 9.92 21.08 -5.31
CA ALA A 33 9.56 22.18 -6.19
C ALA A 33 10.00 21.82 -7.60
N ASP A 34 9.01 21.65 -8.49
CA ASP A 34 9.26 21.15 -9.83
C ASP A 34 10.27 22.07 -10.54
N PRO A 35 11.41 21.55 -10.99
CA PRO A 35 12.39 22.32 -11.74
C PRO A 35 11.85 22.83 -13.07
N THR A 36 10.69 22.35 -13.52
CA THR A 36 10.04 22.76 -14.76
C THR A 36 9.07 23.96 -14.61
N GLY A 37 8.94 24.53 -13.39
CA GLY A 37 8.16 25.74 -13.15
C GLY A 37 6.66 25.54 -13.13
N ILE A 38 6.17 24.37 -12.76
CA ILE A 38 4.74 24.15 -12.52
C ILE A 38 4.29 25.05 -11.36
N ASP A 39 3.20 25.76 -11.59
CA ASP A 39 2.54 26.57 -10.58
C ASP A 39 2.23 25.72 -9.34
N PRO A 40 2.70 26.09 -8.12
CA PRO A 40 2.39 25.35 -6.89
C PRO A 40 0.89 25.14 -6.66
N ALA A 41 0.05 25.99 -7.24
CA ALA A 41 -1.41 25.87 -7.19
C ALA A 41 -1.95 24.68 -8.02
N LYS A 42 -1.17 24.17 -8.97
CA LYS A 42 -1.52 23.02 -9.82
C LYS A 42 -0.92 21.71 -9.34
N TYR A 43 -0.17 21.74 -8.23
CA TYR A 43 0.39 20.53 -7.65
C TYR A 43 -0.72 19.59 -7.19
N PHE A 44 -0.71 18.38 -7.74
CA PHE A 44 -1.67 17.34 -7.40
C PHE A 44 -0.98 15.97 -7.47
N PHE A 45 -0.62 15.42 -6.31
CA PHE A 45 0.03 14.12 -6.20
C PHE A 45 -0.49 13.36 -4.98
N ILE A 46 -0.91 12.11 -5.17
CA ILE A 46 -1.52 11.29 -4.11
C ILE A 46 -0.41 10.49 -3.44
N ASP A 47 0.07 10.97 -2.28
CA ASP A 47 1.09 10.30 -1.47
C ASP A 47 0.54 9.10 -0.69
N ASP A 48 -0.75 9.11 -0.36
CA ASP A 48 -1.41 8.07 0.41
C ASP A 48 -1.72 6.87 -0.50
N MET A 49 -1.06 5.73 -0.23
CA MET A 49 -1.24 4.52 -1.03
C MET A 49 -2.65 3.94 -0.97
N TYR A 50 -3.34 4.06 0.17
CA TYR A 50 -4.71 3.56 0.28
C TYR A 50 -5.68 4.37 -0.56
N LEU A 51 -5.54 5.71 -0.56
CA LEU A 51 -6.30 6.58 -1.44
C LEU A 51 -5.98 6.28 -2.91
N ARG A 52 -4.69 6.14 -3.25
CA ARG A 52 -4.25 5.80 -4.60
C ARG A 52 -4.87 4.48 -5.06
N MET A 53 -4.78 3.41 -4.24
CA MET A 53 -5.39 2.13 -4.57
C MET A 53 -6.90 2.25 -4.77
N LEU A 54 -7.60 2.98 -3.91
CA LEU A 54 -9.04 3.07 -3.96
C LEU A 54 -9.53 3.80 -5.22
N PHE A 55 -8.88 4.89 -5.60
CA PHE A 55 -9.33 5.73 -6.70
C PHE A 55 -8.70 5.37 -8.05
N GLU A 56 -7.40 5.06 -8.08
CA GLU A 56 -6.67 4.78 -9.33
C GLU A 56 -6.81 3.32 -9.75
N TYR A 57 -6.66 2.35 -8.80
CA TYR A 57 -6.78 0.91 -9.10
C TYR A 57 -8.18 0.36 -8.86
N GLY A 58 -9.00 1.04 -8.09
CA GLY A 58 -10.38 0.69 -7.81
C GLY A 58 -10.60 -0.16 -6.56
N ILE A 59 -11.88 -0.25 -6.17
CA ILE A 59 -12.28 -0.90 -4.91
C ILE A 59 -11.94 -2.40 -4.88
N ILE A 60 -11.93 -3.07 -6.03
CA ILE A 60 -11.64 -4.51 -6.11
C ILE A 60 -10.18 -4.76 -5.73
N VAL A 61 -9.23 -4.02 -6.34
CA VAL A 61 -7.80 -4.15 -6.05
C VAL A 61 -7.52 -3.76 -4.61
N PHE A 62 -8.11 -2.66 -4.15
CA PHE A 62 -8.02 -2.21 -2.77
C PHE A 62 -8.46 -3.30 -1.78
N ALA A 63 -9.62 -3.91 -1.99
CA ALA A 63 -10.15 -4.97 -1.13
C ALA A 63 -9.24 -6.22 -1.16
N VAL A 64 -8.77 -6.64 -2.33
CA VAL A 64 -7.88 -7.79 -2.47
C VAL A 64 -6.58 -7.58 -1.70
N VAL A 65 -5.95 -6.41 -1.83
CA VAL A 65 -4.70 -6.10 -1.11
C VAL A 65 -4.93 -6.11 0.40
N LEU A 66 -6.01 -5.49 0.90
CA LEU A 66 -6.33 -5.52 2.34
C LEU A 66 -6.57 -6.94 2.85
N ILE A 67 -7.33 -7.75 2.12
CA ILE A 67 -7.59 -9.15 2.48
C ILE A 67 -6.28 -9.94 2.54
N LEU A 68 -5.38 -9.75 1.57
CA LEU A 68 -4.07 -10.39 1.55
C LEU A 68 -3.22 -9.99 2.76
N LEU A 69 -3.14 -8.70 3.10
CA LEU A 69 -2.40 -8.23 4.26
C LEU A 69 -2.94 -8.83 5.57
N ILE A 70 -4.27 -8.85 5.73
CA ILE A 70 -4.93 -9.45 6.90
C ILE A 70 -4.65 -10.97 6.95
N PHE A 71 -4.77 -11.66 5.83
CA PHE A 71 -4.53 -13.10 5.75
C PHE A 71 -3.10 -13.48 6.10
N ILE A 72 -2.11 -12.75 5.54
CA ILE A 72 -0.69 -12.95 5.83
C ILE A 72 -0.41 -12.66 7.31
N GLY A 73 -0.94 -11.56 7.85
CA GLY A 73 -0.81 -11.20 9.25
C GLY A 73 -1.40 -12.26 10.19
N HIS A 74 -2.57 -12.79 9.86
CA HIS A 74 -3.19 -13.86 10.64
C HIS A 74 -2.36 -15.15 10.61
N LYS A 75 -1.83 -15.52 9.45
CA LYS A 75 -0.92 -16.68 9.33
C LYS A 75 0.38 -16.48 10.12
N ALA A 76 0.96 -15.29 10.09
CA ALA A 76 2.17 -14.97 10.85
C ALA A 76 1.96 -15.15 12.36
N ILE A 77 0.82 -14.71 12.90
CA ILE A 77 0.46 -14.92 14.31
C ILE A 77 0.30 -16.42 14.60
N GLY A 78 -0.42 -17.15 13.78
CA GLY A 78 -0.63 -18.59 13.93
C GLY A 78 0.68 -19.40 13.90
N ALA A 79 1.66 -18.94 13.12
CA ALA A 79 3.01 -19.50 13.04
C ALA A 79 3.94 -19.01 14.17
N LYS A 80 3.47 -18.15 15.09
CA LYS A 80 4.25 -17.50 16.15
C LYS A 80 5.42 -16.63 15.62
N GLN A 81 5.30 -16.14 14.39
CA GLN A 81 6.30 -15.27 13.77
C GLN A 81 5.95 -13.79 14.05
N TYR A 82 6.12 -13.38 15.30
CA TYR A 82 5.72 -12.05 15.75
C TYR A 82 6.50 -10.91 15.09
N VAL A 83 7.77 -11.14 14.75
CA VAL A 83 8.60 -10.15 14.02
C VAL A 83 8.01 -9.90 12.64
N LEU A 84 7.58 -10.96 11.97
CA LEU A 84 6.93 -10.88 10.68
C LEU A 84 5.60 -10.13 10.77
N PHE A 85 4.78 -10.43 11.75
CA PHE A 85 3.53 -9.71 11.99
C PHE A 85 3.78 -8.22 12.25
N ALA A 86 4.77 -7.89 13.10
CA ALA A 86 5.14 -6.50 13.36
C ALA A 86 5.59 -5.78 12.09
N ALA A 87 6.37 -6.43 11.22
CA ALA A 87 6.78 -5.86 9.94
C ALA A 87 5.58 -5.56 9.04
N ILE A 88 4.59 -6.47 8.94
CA ILE A 88 3.36 -6.26 8.16
C ILE A 88 2.57 -5.05 8.68
N VAL A 89 2.43 -4.94 10.01
CA VAL A 89 1.75 -3.81 10.64
C VAL A 89 2.49 -2.51 10.34
N MET A 90 3.83 -2.50 10.45
CA MET A 90 4.63 -1.31 10.14
C MET A 90 4.48 -0.89 8.67
N ILE A 91 4.55 -1.85 7.74
CA ILE A 91 4.33 -1.58 6.30
C ILE A 91 2.92 -1.01 6.08
N GLY A 92 1.90 -1.60 6.69
CA GLY A 92 0.53 -1.11 6.59
C GLY A 92 0.36 0.32 7.11
N VAL A 93 0.97 0.65 8.24
CA VAL A 93 0.96 2.02 8.79
C VAL A 93 1.77 2.98 7.92
N HIS A 94 2.95 2.55 7.46
CA HIS A 94 3.81 3.38 6.60
C HIS A 94 3.12 3.76 5.28
N SER A 95 2.31 2.86 4.75
CA SER A 95 1.56 3.06 3.50
C SER A 95 0.52 4.19 3.53
N PHE A 96 0.15 4.69 4.72
CA PHE A 96 -0.61 5.94 4.85
C PHE A 96 0.22 7.19 4.51
N MET A 97 1.56 7.06 4.56
CA MET A 97 2.46 8.20 4.35
C MET A 97 3.21 8.13 3.03
N GLU A 98 3.31 6.93 2.45
CA GLU A 98 4.11 6.66 1.26
C GLU A 98 3.34 5.79 0.26
N HIS A 99 3.50 6.05 -1.02
CA HIS A 99 2.78 5.35 -2.10
C HIS A 99 3.47 4.06 -2.59
N HIS A 100 4.48 3.57 -1.88
CA HIS A 100 5.37 2.49 -2.34
C HIS A 100 4.94 1.07 -1.96
N LEU A 101 3.76 0.87 -1.35
CA LEU A 101 3.31 -0.47 -0.88
C LEU A 101 3.35 -1.55 -1.97
N LEU A 102 2.99 -1.21 -3.19
CA LEU A 102 2.96 -2.14 -4.33
C LEU A 102 4.23 -2.10 -5.17
N GLU A 103 5.18 -1.24 -4.85
CA GLU A 103 6.45 -1.17 -5.55
C GLU A 103 7.44 -2.17 -4.98
N MET A 104 7.65 -3.29 -5.68
CA MET A 104 8.59 -4.35 -5.28
C MET A 104 10.02 -3.86 -5.05
N ALA A 105 10.41 -2.74 -5.65
CA ALA A 105 11.72 -2.13 -5.45
C ALA A 105 11.93 -1.61 -4.02
N TYR A 106 10.85 -1.18 -3.36
CA TYR A 106 10.88 -0.62 -2.02
C TYR A 106 10.44 -1.63 -0.95
N ASP A 107 9.55 -2.58 -1.32
CA ASP A 107 9.02 -3.58 -0.40
C ASP A 107 9.32 -5.03 -0.83
N PRO A 108 10.60 -5.42 -1.01
CA PRO A 108 10.98 -6.80 -1.33
C PRO A 108 10.59 -7.77 -0.18
N PHE A 109 10.35 -7.25 1.01
CA PHE A 109 9.92 -8.02 2.18
C PHE A 109 8.59 -8.75 1.98
N LEU A 110 7.66 -8.22 1.18
CA LEU A 110 6.41 -8.91 0.89
C LEU A 110 6.63 -10.26 0.21
N LEU A 111 7.65 -10.39 -0.64
CA LEU A 111 8.02 -11.66 -1.27
C LEU A 111 8.68 -12.63 -0.29
N VAL A 112 9.56 -12.14 0.59
CA VAL A 112 10.20 -12.94 1.63
C VAL A 112 9.17 -13.43 2.63
N LEU A 113 8.15 -12.63 2.93
CA LEU A 113 7.03 -12.97 3.79
C LEU A 113 6.24 -14.17 3.26
N LEU A 114 5.96 -14.20 1.97
CA LEU A 114 5.28 -15.32 1.32
C LEU A 114 6.13 -16.60 1.33
N ALA A 115 7.43 -16.50 1.06
CA ALA A 115 8.35 -17.62 1.07
C ALA A 115 8.58 -18.21 2.49
N GLY A 116 8.68 -17.35 3.50
CA GLY A 116 8.88 -17.76 4.90
C GLY A 116 7.70 -18.53 5.51
N ILE A 117 6.47 -18.20 5.08
CA ILE A 117 5.26 -18.89 5.56
C ILE A 117 5.18 -20.31 4.99
N ASP A 118 5.59 -20.52 3.74
CA ASP A 118 5.52 -21.82 3.07
C ASP A 118 6.53 -22.83 3.68
N THR A 119 7.70 -22.36 4.09
CA THR A 119 8.70 -23.23 4.78
C THR A 119 8.26 -23.65 6.17
N ALA A 120 7.61 -22.80 6.94
CA ALA A 120 7.10 -23.12 8.27
C ALA A 120 5.95 -24.15 8.27
N ASP A 121 5.11 -24.11 7.24
CA ASP A 121 4.02 -25.10 7.07
C ASP A 121 4.58 -26.50 6.68
N LYS A 122 5.61 -26.56 5.84
CA LYS A 122 6.28 -27.81 5.45
C LYS A 122 7.01 -28.46 6.63
N GLU A 123 7.64 -27.69 7.50
CA GLU A 123 8.32 -28.20 8.70
C GLU A 123 7.33 -28.80 9.71
N LYS A 124 6.15 -28.20 9.87
CA LYS A 124 5.08 -28.74 10.71
C LYS A 124 4.47 -30.02 10.14
N SER A 125 4.35 -30.14 8.82
CA SER A 125 3.83 -31.33 8.16
C SER A 125 4.82 -32.50 8.20
N GLY A 126 6.12 -32.25 8.06
CA GLY A 126 7.16 -33.28 8.14
C GLY A 126 7.42 -33.84 9.56
N ARG A 127 6.93 -33.18 10.61
CA ARG A 127 7.11 -33.60 12.01
C ARG A 127 5.96 -34.49 12.54
N LYS A 128 5.00 -34.82 11.69
CA LYS A 128 3.84 -35.69 12.03
C LYS A 128 3.95 -37.13 11.55
N ILE A 129 5.18 -37.58 11.17
CA ILE A 129 5.45 -38.99 10.81
C ILE A 129 6.25 -39.66 11.93
#